data_76ad7b7a27f067f82b6dd9590c09ab77
#
_entry.id   76ad7b7a27f067f82b6dd9590c09ab77
#
_cell.length_a   1.000
_cell.length_b   1.000
_cell.length_c   1.000
_cell.angle_alpha   90.00
_cell.angle_beta   90.00
_cell.angle_gamma   90.00
#
_symmetry.space_group_name_H-M   'P 1'
#
loop_
_entity.id
_entity.type
_entity.pdbx_description
1 polymer ?
#
loop_
_entity_poly.entity_id
_entity_poly.type
_entity_poly.pdbx_seq_one_letter_code
_entity_poly.pdbx_strand_id
1 'polypeptide(L)'
;MDTFVKNTTMPLYIVLAIIALLVFSGMKTVQQGNVAVVTVFGKYRRVIRPGLNLLIPFIETIFKRISTQNRSVELEFQAVTIDQANVYFKSMLLFSVQSDNEDCVKNVAFKFIDEKSLMQALIRTIEGNIRAFVATKKQAEVLSLRNEIIDHVKEQIDNVIEEWGYHLHDLQINDITFDEAVMRSMSQVVASSNLKAAAENEGQALLITKTKAAEADGNAIKIAAQAEREAAQLRGQGVALFREEVAKGMQNAAREMQQANLDTSMIMFSMWTEAIKNFAEYGKGNVIFLDGSPDGMQKVMKQMMGMDTLLDTSKKLD
;
A
#
# COMPACT_ATOMS: atom_id res chain seq x y z
N MET A 1 56.74 -63.37 58.58
CA MET A 1 56.72 -62.09 57.88
C MET A 1 55.34 -61.79 57.28
N ASP A 2 54.52 -62.78 57.00
CA ASP A 2 53.16 -62.63 56.31
C ASP A 2 51.99 -62.10 57.19
N THR A 3 52.09 -62.29 58.53
CA THR A 3 51.05 -61.80 59.45
C THR A 3 51.16 -60.31 59.76
N PHE A 4 52.36 -59.73 59.70
CA PHE A 4 52.58 -58.28 59.91
C PHE A 4 52.09 -57.45 58.69
N VAL A 5 52.25 -57.96 57.49
CA VAL A 5 51.81 -57.32 56.24
C VAL A 5 50.29 -57.32 56.11
N LYS A 6 49.62 -58.38 56.53
CA LYS A 6 48.16 -58.49 56.55
C LYS A 6 47.48 -57.51 57.51
N ASN A 7 48.11 -57.20 58.65
CA ASN A 7 47.54 -56.30 59.67
C ASN A 7 47.64 -54.82 59.31
N THR A 8 48.68 -54.46 58.45
CA THR A 8 48.80 -53.07 57.99
C THR A 8 48.05 -52.76 56.72
N THR A 9 47.72 -53.74 55.91
CA THR A 9 46.94 -53.56 54.66
C THR A 9 45.45 -53.46 54.86
N MET A 10 44.90 -54.14 55.89
CA MET A 10 43.42 -54.10 56.23
C MET A 10 42.90 -52.68 56.50
N PRO A 11 43.52 -51.88 57.40
CA PRO A 11 43.05 -50.50 57.63
C PRO A 11 43.18 -49.62 56.40
N LEU A 12 44.16 -49.84 55.52
CA LEU A 12 44.32 -49.12 54.27
C LEU A 12 43.17 -49.38 53.31
N TYR A 13 42.72 -50.64 53.15
CA TYR A 13 41.59 -51.00 52.33
C TYR A 13 40.29 -50.41 52.86
N ILE A 14 40.09 -50.35 54.17
CA ILE A 14 38.92 -49.77 54.83
C ILE A 14 38.87 -48.26 54.55
N VAL A 15 39.99 -47.55 54.70
CA VAL A 15 40.08 -46.10 54.40
C VAL A 15 39.82 -45.83 52.92
N LEU A 16 40.37 -46.68 51.99
CA LEU A 16 40.15 -46.55 50.59
C LEU A 16 38.69 -46.82 50.20
N ALA A 17 38.03 -47.79 50.83
CA ALA A 17 36.59 -48.08 50.68
C ALA A 17 35.72 -46.92 51.19
N ILE A 18 36.08 -46.29 52.34
CA ILE A 18 35.35 -45.13 52.87
C ILE A 18 35.49 -43.94 51.89
N ILE A 19 36.71 -43.66 51.37
CA ILE A 19 36.93 -42.59 50.41
C ILE A 19 36.11 -42.88 49.12
N ALA A 20 36.16 -44.11 48.60
CA ALA A 20 35.37 -44.50 47.42
C ALA A 20 33.87 -44.29 47.66
N LEU A 21 33.35 -44.64 48.84
CA LEU A 21 31.95 -44.49 49.19
C LEU A 21 31.60 -43.01 49.35
N LEU A 22 32.43 -42.16 49.89
CA LEU A 22 32.27 -40.72 49.97
C LEU A 22 32.26 -40.08 48.57
N VAL A 23 33.18 -40.45 47.70
CA VAL A 23 33.19 -39.97 46.29
C VAL A 23 31.94 -40.36 45.58
N PHE A 24 31.49 -41.64 45.70
CA PHE A 24 30.27 -42.12 45.05
C PHE A 24 29.02 -41.45 45.56
N SER A 25 28.96 -41.19 46.88
CA SER A 25 27.87 -40.40 47.50
C SER A 25 27.82 -38.95 47.06
N GLY A 26 28.99 -38.34 46.77
CA GLY A 26 29.12 -36.98 46.28
C GLY A 26 28.82 -36.80 44.79
N MET A 27 28.75 -37.89 44.02
CA MET A 27 28.43 -37.81 42.58
C MET A 27 26.95 -37.43 42.39
N LYS A 28 26.71 -36.26 41.79
CA LYS A 28 25.33 -35.79 41.46
C LYS A 28 25.28 -35.43 39.97
N THR A 29 24.23 -35.86 39.29
CA THR A 29 23.95 -35.53 37.90
C THR A 29 22.99 -34.37 37.80
N VAL A 30 23.27 -33.46 36.89
CA VAL A 30 22.36 -32.37 36.48
C VAL A 30 21.96 -32.64 35.02
N GLN A 31 20.67 -32.64 34.78
CA GLN A 31 20.12 -32.89 33.45
C GLN A 31 20.40 -31.71 32.51
N GLN A 32 20.49 -31.99 31.20
CA GLN A 32 20.60 -30.96 30.18
C GLN A 32 19.39 -29.99 30.28
N GLY A 33 19.64 -28.70 30.10
CA GLY A 33 18.60 -27.66 30.21
C GLY A 33 18.32 -27.23 31.66
N ASN A 34 19.07 -27.73 32.66
CA ASN A 34 19.00 -27.28 34.04
C ASN A 34 20.39 -26.91 34.56
N VAL A 35 20.42 -25.98 35.47
CA VAL A 35 21.59 -25.65 36.30
C VAL A 35 21.21 -25.80 37.76
N ALA A 36 22.16 -26.09 38.60
CA ALA A 36 21.86 -26.19 40.04
C ALA A 36 22.79 -25.28 40.86
N VAL A 37 22.20 -24.63 41.84
CA VAL A 37 22.91 -23.74 42.76
C VAL A 37 23.30 -24.56 44.00
N VAL A 38 24.61 -24.53 44.30
CA VAL A 38 25.20 -25.23 45.41
C VAL A 38 25.50 -24.24 46.56
N THR A 39 25.12 -24.64 47.75
CA THR A 39 25.36 -23.89 48.97
C THR A 39 26.21 -24.71 49.93
N VAL A 40 27.04 -24.02 50.74
CA VAL A 40 27.79 -24.55 51.85
C VAL A 40 27.24 -23.92 53.12
N PHE A 41 26.66 -24.72 54.01
CA PHE A 41 25.98 -24.26 55.25
C PHE A 41 25.04 -23.09 54.98
N GLY A 42 24.28 -23.15 53.89
CA GLY A 42 23.34 -22.12 53.49
C GLY A 42 23.91 -20.92 52.71
N LYS A 43 25.23 -20.77 52.64
CA LYS A 43 25.86 -19.71 51.87
C LYS A 43 26.13 -20.15 50.44
N TYR A 44 25.85 -19.30 49.43
CA TYR A 44 26.17 -19.54 48.02
C TYR A 44 27.65 -19.85 47.84
N ARG A 45 27.95 -20.89 47.07
CA ARG A 45 29.31 -21.26 46.72
C ARG A 45 29.57 -21.20 45.21
N ARG A 46 28.77 -21.96 44.43
CA ARG A 46 28.97 -22.08 42.96
C ARG A 46 27.71 -22.57 42.25
N VAL A 47 27.69 -22.39 40.97
CA VAL A 47 26.69 -23.01 40.06
C VAL A 47 27.28 -24.23 39.41
N ILE A 48 26.53 -25.32 39.38
CA ILE A 48 26.93 -26.55 38.68
C ILE A 48 26.13 -26.67 37.37
N ARG A 49 26.87 -26.99 36.30
CA ARG A 49 26.33 -27.12 34.94
C ARG A 49 25.84 -28.54 34.68
N PRO A 50 25.12 -28.79 33.56
CA PRO A 50 24.67 -30.14 33.17
C PRO A 50 25.84 -31.11 33.06
N GLY A 51 25.58 -32.36 33.49
CA GLY A 51 26.53 -33.43 33.46
C GLY A 51 26.80 -34.02 34.85
N LEU A 52 27.89 -34.78 34.98
CA LEU A 52 28.32 -35.40 36.23
C LEU A 52 29.13 -34.40 37.04
N ASN A 53 28.68 -34.10 38.25
CA ASN A 53 29.33 -33.18 39.14
C ASN A 53 29.67 -33.86 40.47
N LEU A 54 30.81 -33.51 41.03
CA LEU A 54 31.23 -34.00 42.35
C LEU A 54 30.98 -32.93 43.39
N LEU A 55 30.13 -33.25 44.39
CA LEU A 55 29.87 -32.44 45.56
C LEU A 55 30.54 -33.06 46.77
N ILE A 56 30.99 -32.23 47.72
CA ILE A 56 31.48 -32.69 48.98
C ILE A 56 30.33 -33.09 49.87
N PRO A 57 30.08 -34.42 50.11
CA PRO A 57 28.95 -34.85 50.91
C PRO A 57 29.01 -34.24 52.33
N PHE A 58 27.84 -33.97 52.91
CA PHE A 58 27.61 -33.30 54.20
C PHE A 58 27.90 -31.78 54.24
N ILE A 59 28.80 -31.27 53.36
CA ILE A 59 29.16 -29.84 53.35
C ILE A 59 28.45 -29.10 52.23
N GLU A 60 28.44 -29.65 51.01
CA GLU A 60 27.79 -29.06 49.84
C GLU A 60 26.39 -29.64 49.64
N THR A 61 25.40 -28.75 49.53
CA THR A 61 24.03 -29.13 49.26
C THR A 61 23.48 -28.39 48.02
N ILE A 62 22.69 -29.07 47.20
CA ILE A 62 21.99 -28.43 46.12
C ILE A 62 20.78 -27.66 46.71
N PHE A 63 20.82 -26.33 46.65
CA PHE A 63 19.81 -25.46 47.17
C PHE A 63 18.57 -25.44 46.23
N LYS A 64 18.81 -25.16 44.92
CA LYS A 64 17.73 -25.05 43.94
C LYS A 64 18.23 -25.54 42.59
N ARG A 65 17.36 -26.24 41.83
CA ARG A 65 17.57 -26.55 40.42
C ARG A 65 16.74 -25.59 39.60
N ILE A 66 17.35 -24.97 38.59
CA ILE A 66 16.79 -23.93 37.77
C ILE A 66 16.80 -24.39 36.35
N SER A 67 15.65 -24.36 35.68
CA SER A 67 15.56 -24.63 34.24
C SER A 67 16.05 -23.42 33.44
N THR A 68 16.91 -23.69 32.48
CA THR A 68 17.41 -22.67 31.51
C THR A 68 16.63 -22.69 30.20
N GLN A 69 15.59 -23.52 30.11
CA GLN A 69 14.72 -23.61 28.97
C GLN A 69 13.81 -22.40 28.86
N ASN A 70 13.41 -22.09 27.64
CA ASN A 70 12.44 -21.02 27.39
C ASN A 70 11.10 -21.37 28.03
N ARG A 71 10.51 -20.37 28.68
CA ARG A 71 9.19 -20.47 29.31
C ARG A 71 8.28 -19.42 28.72
N SER A 72 7.05 -19.80 28.45
CA SER A 72 5.98 -18.90 28.02
C SER A 72 4.93 -18.77 29.13
N VAL A 73 4.46 -17.55 29.31
CA VAL A 73 3.39 -17.24 30.26
C VAL A 73 2.36 -16.36 29.57
N GLU A 74 1.11 -16.77 29.67
CA GLU A 74 0.00 -15.94 29.22
C GLU A 74 -0.39 -14.96 30.31
N LEU A 75 -0.64 -13.72 29.92
CA LEU A 75 -0.95 -12.60 30.77
C LEU A 75 -2.26 -11.97 30.31
N GLU A 76 -3.18 -11.81 31.24
CA GLU A 76 -4.41 -11.06 31.00
C GLU A 76 -4.46 -9.88 31.99
N PHE A 77 -4.63 -8.69 31.46
CA PHE A 77 -4.72 -7.47 32.26
C PHE A 77 -5.60 -6.44 31.58
N GLN A 78 -6.00 -5.45 32.37
CA GLN A 78 -6.81 -4.33 31.88
C GLN A 78 -6.11 -3.00 32.13
N ALA A 79 -6.34 -2.06 31.24
CA ALA A 79 -5.91 -0.67 31.35
C ALA A 79 -7.06 0.27 31.00
N VAL A 80 -6.94 1.52 31.41
CA VAL A 80 -7.93 2.56 31.10
C VAL A 80 -7.25 3.61 30.24
N THR A 81 -7.84 3.95 29.12
CA THR A 81 -7.36 5.00 28.20
C THR A 81 -7.63 6.41 28.75
N ILE A 82 -7.06 7.44 28.13
CA ILE A 82 -7.28 8.84 28.52
C ILE A 82 -8.75 9.27 28.41
N ASP A 83 -9.49 8.66 27.47
CA ASP A 83 -10.94 8.86 27.26
C ASP A 83 -11.81 7.88 28.07
N GLN A 84 -11.23 7.30 29.13
CA GLN A 84 -11.89 6.44 30.13
C GLN A 84 -12.49 5.15 29.56
N ALA A 85 -12.00 4.66 28.44
CA ALA A 85 -12.39 3.36 27.93
C ALA A 85 -11.57 2.24 28.57
N ASN A 86 -12.24 1.16 29.01
CA ASN A 86 -11.57 -0.03 29.48
C ASN A 86 -11.04 -0.85 28.31
N VAL A 87 -9.76 -1.21 28.38
CA VAL A 87 -9.07 -2.03 27.37
C VAL A 87 -8.56 -3.29 28.05
N TYR A 88 -8.87 -4.44 27.46
CA TYR A 88 -8.41 -5.75 27.91
C TYR A 88 -7.33 -6.23 26.96
N PHE A 89 -6.22 -6.65 27.56
CA PHE A 89 -5.06 -7.15 26.84
C PHE A 89 -4.86 -8.62 27.15
N LYS A 90 -4.64 -9.42 26.11
CA LYS A 90 -4.11 -10.77 26.22
C LYS A 90 -2.73 -10.78 25.60
N SER A 91 -1.74 -11.11 26.38
CA SER A 91 -0.34 -11.13 25.94
C SER A 91 0.35 -12.42 26.32
N MET A 92 1.43 -12.72 25.63
CA MET A 92 2.31 -13.84 25.93
C MET A 92 3.73 -13.33 26.10
N LEU A 93 4.34 -13.75 27.17
CA LEU A 93 5.72 -13.44 27.48
C LEU A 93 6.58 -14.69 27.33
N LEU A 94 7.67 -14.58 26.58
CA LEU A 94 8.68 -15.62 26.43
C LEU A 94 9.97 -15.18 27.10
N PHE A 95 10.45 -15.92 28.08
CA PHE A 95 11.65 -15.61 28.84
C PHE A 95 12.41 -16.87 29.22
N SER A 96 13.70 -16.72 29.56
CA SER A 96 14.53 -17.80 30.07
C SER A 96 15.54 -17.29 31.07
N VAL A 97 16.23 -18.21 31.74
CA VAL A 97 17.35 -17.88 32.64
C VAL A 97 18.64 -17.84 31.82
N GLN A 98 19.40 -16.76 31.98
CA GLN A 98 20.70 -16.63 31.34
C GLN A 98 21.72 -17.51 32.09
N SER A 99 21.97 -18.69 31.54
CA SER A 99 22.81 -19.72 32.19
C SER A 99 24.31 -19.45 32.15
N ASP A 100 24.78 -18.57 31.26
CA ASP A 100 26.20 -18.30 31.05
C ASP A 100 26.80 -17.41 32.15
N ASN A 101 25.96 -16.63 32.83
CA ASN A 101 26.34 -15.74 33.90
C ASN A 101 25.94 -16.31 35.27
N GLU A 102 26.93 -16.61 36.14
CA GLU A 102 26.69 -17.16 37.47
C GLU A 102 25.90 -16.21 38.37
N ASP A 103 26.06 -14.90 38.22
CA ASP A 103 25.33 -13.91 39.01
C ASP A 103 23.85 -13.91 38.65
N CYS A 104 23.48 -14.10 37.37
CA CYS A 104 22.11 -14.25 36.93
C CYS A 104 21.46 -15.48 37.57
N VAL A 105 22.13 -16.64 37.52
CA VAL A 105 21.64 -17.88 38.12
C VAL A 105 21.48 -17.74 39.67
N LYS A 106 22.43 -17.05 40.32
CA LYS A 106 22.34 -16.72 41.74
C LYS A 106 21.15 -15.84 42.04
N ASN A 107 20.90 -14.79 41.25
CA ASN A 107 19.75 -13.91 41.44
C ASN A 107 18.44 -14.67 41.31
N VAL A 108 18.30 -15.54 40.30
CA VAL A 108 17.12 -16.42 40.13
C VAL A 108 16.92 -17.34 41.33
N ALA A 109 18.01 -17.82 41.94
CA ALA A 109 17.92 -18.72 43.08
C ALA A 109 17.42 -18.03 44.36
N PHE A 110 17.87 -16.79 44.62
CA PHE A 110 17.76 -16.15 45.94
C PHE A 110 16.87 -14.90 45.96
N LYS A 111 16.56 -14.25 44.81
CA LYS A 111 15.68 -13.07 44.80
C LYS A 111 14.21 -13.40 45.08
N PHE A 112 13.75 -14.56 44.63
CA PHE A 112 12.34 -14.98 44.83
C PHE A 112 12.29 -16.33 45.57
N ILE A 113 11.41 -16.40 46.54
CA ILE A 113 11.19 -17.59 47.38
C ILE A 113 10.71 -18.73 46.47
N ASP A 114 9.69 -18.44 45.67
CA ASP A 114 9.04 -19.40 44.76
C ASP A 114 8.76 -18.80 43.38
N GLU A 115 8.40 -19.66 42.48
CA GLU A 115 8.03 -19.28 41.08
C GLU A 115 6.75 -18.43 41.05
N LYS A 116 5.83 -18.64 41.96
CA LYS A 116 4.58 -17.87 42.07
C LYS A 116 4.85 -16.41 42.39
N SER A 117 5.77 -16.14 43.34
CA SER A 117 6.15 -14.78 43.72
C SER A 117 6.84 -14.04 42.57
N LEU A 118 7.68 -14.75 41.78
CA LEU A 118 8.27 -14.22 40.57
C LEU A 118 7.19 -13.85 39.53
N MET A 119 6.27 -14.78 39.26
CA MET A 119 5.19 -14.54 38.31
C MET A 119 4.32 -13.34 38.69
N GLN A 120 3.97 -13.22 39.96
CA GLN A 120 3.19 -12.08 40.45
C GLN A 120 3.94 -10.75 40.27
N ALA A 121 5.23 -10.72 40.57
CA ALA A 121 6.06 -9.53 40.39
C ALA A 121 6.14 -9.16 38.90
N LEU A 122 6.38 -10.15 38.05
CA LEU A 122 6.45 -9.99 36.59
C LEU A 122 5.16 -9.43 35.99
N ILE A 123 4.02 -10.06 36.32
CA ILE A 123 2.69 -9.62 35.87
C ILE A 123 2.43 -8.18 36.28
N ARG A 124 2.68 -7.83 37.56
CA ARG A 124 2.45 -6.47 38.07
C ARG A 124 3.34 -5.43 37.40
N THR A 125 4.59 -5.77 37.12
CA THR A 125 5.52 -4.87 36.46
C THR A 125 5.06 -4.60 35.01
N ILE A 126 4.68 -5.64 34.28
CA ILE A 126 4.18 -5.52 32.90
C ILE A 126 2.87 -4.72 32.88
N GLU A 127 1.92 -5.11 33.74
CA GLU A 127 0.63 -4.43 33.87
C GLU A 127 0.79 -2.94 34.18
N GLY A 128 1.69 -2.61 35.11
CA GLY A 128 1.98 -1.22 35.47
C GLY A 128 2.50 -0.39 34.31
N ASN A 129 3.46 -0.92 33.56
CA ASN A 129 4.04 -0.23 32.39
C ASN A 129 3.02 -0.06 31.25
N ILE A 130 2.25 -1.10 30.92
CA ILE A 130 1.21 -1.00 29.89
C ILE A 130 0.12 -0.02 30.31
N ARG A 131 -0.32 -0.08 31.57
CA ARG A 131 -1.32 0.87 32.10
C ARG A 131 -0.83 2.31 32.02
N ALA A 132 0.41 2.57 32.38
CA ALA A 132 1.01 3.90 32.29
C ALA A 132 1.06 4.42 30.84
N PHE A 133 1.43 3.58 29.89
CA PHE A 133 1.47 3.94 28.48
C PHE A 133 0.06 4.19 27.92
N VAL A 134 -0.87 3.26 28.15
CA VAL A 134 -2.25 3.30 27.62
C VAL A 134 -3.03 4.48 28.18
N ALA A 135 -2.80 4.88 29.44
CA ALA A 135 -3.45 6.03 30.06
C ALA A 135 -3.15 7.37 29.36
N THR A 136 -2.11 7.43 28.53
CA THR A 136 -1.76 8.62 27.75
C THR A 136 -2.37 8.63 26.33
N LYS A 137 -3.01 7.53 25.91
CA LYS A 137 -3.52 7.32 24.55
C LYS A 137 -5.04 7.28 24.51
N LYS A 138 -5.61 7.62 23.33
CA LYS A 138 -7.05 7.46 23.09
C LYS A 138 -7.38 6.04 22.66
N GLN A 139 -8.60 5.60 22.93
CA GLN A 139 -9.08 4.28 22.54
C GLN A 139 -8.88 3.96 21.05
N ALA A 140 -9.12 4.93 20.15
CA ALA A 140 -8.97 4.74 18.71
C ALA A 140 -7.51 4.52 18.29
N GLU A 141 -6.55 5.01 19.07
CA GLU A 141 -5.12 4.90 18.80
C GLU A 141 -4.53 3.58 19.31
N VAL A 142 -5.03 3.05 20.42
CA VAL A 142 -4.48 1.87 21.12
C VAL A 142 -4.38 0.66 20.18
N LEU A 143 -5.35 0.43 19.31
CA LEU A 143 -5.32 -0.68 18.35
C LEU A 143 -4.20 -0.54 17.31
N SER A 144 -3.89 0.68 16.88
CA SER A 144 -2.84 0.95 15.90
C SER A 144 -1.44 0.98 16.53
N LEU A 145 -1.35 1.27 17.82
CA LEU A 145 -0.10 1.42 18.55
C LEU A 145 0.40 0.12 19.19
N ARG A 146 -0.13 -1.04 18.79
CA ARG A 146 0.26 -2.36 19.35
C ARG A 146 1.79 -2.54 19.41
N ASN A 147 2.48 -2.24 18.34
CA ASN A 147 3.94 -2.39 18.27
C ASN A 147 4.67 -1.40 19.19
N GLU A 148 4.21 -0.15 19.24
CA GLU A 148 4.78 0.86 20.15
C GLU A 148 4.60 0.48 21.62
N ILE A 149 3.45 -0.11 21.97
CA ILE A 149 3.20 -0.62 23.32
C ILE A 149 4.21 -1.73 23.65
N ILE A 150 4.41 -2.67 22.72
CA ILE A 150 5.35 -3.78 22.91
C ILE A 150 6.77 -3.25 23.09
N ASP A 151 7.23 -2.36 22.21
CA ASP A 151 8.59 -1.82 22.23
C ASP A 151 8.85 -1.04 23.54
N HIS A 152 7.92 -0.16 23.91
CA HIS A 152 8.03 0.61 25.15
C HIS A 152 8.07 -0.29 26.38
N VAL A 153 7.19 -1.27 26.46
CA VAL A 153 7.12 -2.20 27.59
C VAL A 153 8.36 -3.07 27.65
N LYS A 154 8.84 -3.54 26.50
CA LYS A 154 10.04 -4.36 26.36
C LYS A 154 11.26 -3.63 26.90
N GLU A 155 11.48 -2.39 26.49
CA GLU A 155 12.57 -1.54 26.96
C GLU A 155 12.55 -1.31 28.46
N GLN A 156 11.36 -1.07 29.03
CA GLN A 156 11.21 -0.81 30.49
C GLN A 156 11.38 -2.08 31.32
N ILE A 157 10.97 -3.23 30.80
CA ILE A 157 10.96 -4.49 31.54
C ILE A 157 12.31 -5.21 31.43
N ASP A 158 13.00 -5.08 30.30
CA ASP A 158 14.25 -5.82 30.04
C ASP A 158 15.27 -5.61 31.17
N ASN A 159 15.50 -4.36 31.55
CA ASN A 159 16.40 -4.03 32.65
C ASN A 159 15.96 -4.66 34.00
N VAL A 160 14.67 -4.65 34.30
CA VAL A 160 14.14 -5.18 35.54
C VAL A 160 14.24 -6.70 35.60
N ILE A 161 13.95 -7.37 34.49
CA ILE A 161 14.01 -8.83 34.39
C ILE A 161 15.47 -9.31 34.42
N GLU A 162 16.39 -8.58 33.76
CA GLU A 162 17.82 -8.89 33.82
C GLU A 162 18.36 -8.79 35.25
N GLU A 163 17.96 -7.79 36.03
CA GLU A 163 18.33 -7.71 37.45
C GLU A 163 17.86 -8.92 38.26
N TRP A 164 16.77 -9.57 37.84
CA TRP A 164 16.26 -10.79 38.48
C TRP A 164 16.99 -12.04 37.98
N GLY A 165 17.82 -11.90 36.94
CA GLY A 165 18.58 -12.99 36.34
C GLY A 165 17.87 -13.70 35.19
N TYR A 166 16.80 -13.14 34.68
CA TYR A 166 16.06 -13.64 33.54
C TYR A 166 16.34 -12.78 32.30
N HIS A 167 16.22 -13.37 31.14
CA HIS A 167 16.30 -12.69 29.86
C HIS A 167 14.96 -12.75 29.14
N LEU A 168 14.50 -11.61 28.67
CA LEU A 168 13.29 -11.48 27.90
C LEU A 168 13.59 -11.80 26.42
N HIS A 169 13.02 -12.87 25.89
CA HIS A 169 13.14 -13.19 24.47
C HIS A 169 12.12 -12.43 23.64
N ASP A 170 10.85 -12.48 24.09
CA ASP A 170 9.78 -11.84 23.35
C ASP A 170 8.59 -11.50 24.23
N LEU A 171 7.89 -10.44 23.85
CA LEU A 171 6.60 -10.03 24.41
C LEU A 171 5.64 -9.80 23.24
N GLN A 172 4.57 -10.58 23.21
CA GLN A 172 3.55 -10.48 22.18
C GLN A 172 2.21 -10.08 22.81
N ILE A 173 1.52 -9.14 22.18
CA ILE A 173 0.13 -8.84 22.50
C ILE A 173 -0.74 -9.62 21.51
N ASN A 174 -1.40 -10.66 21.98
CA ASN A 174 -2.23 -11.53 21.15
C ASN A 174 -3.53 -10.85 20.76
N ASP A 175 -4.19 -10.22 21.75
CA ASP A 175 -5.48 -9.59 21.54
C ASP A 175 -5.62 -8.30 22.37
N ILE A 176 -6.36 -7.34 21.79
CA ILE A 176 -6.74 -6.08 22.43
C ILE A 176 -8.24 -5.92 22.23
N THR A 177 -9.00 -5.99 23.30
CA THR A 177 -10.45 -5.88 23.27
C THR A 177 -10.94 -4.74 24.17
N PHE A 178 -12.09 -4.19 23.84
CA PHE A 178 -12.75 -3.15 24.62
C PHE A 178 -14.08 -3.66 25.16
N ASP A 179 -14.65 -2.95 26.11
CA ASP A 179 -16.04 -3.19 26.54
C ASP A 179 -16.99 -3.16 25.36
N GLU A 180 -18.04 -3.96 25.40
CA GLU A 180 -19.00 -4.12 24.32
C GLU A 180 -19.65 -2.78 23.91
N ALA A 181 -19.93 -1.90 24.86
CA ALA A 181 -20.48 -0.58 24.60
C ALA A 181 -19.50 0.30 23.79
N VAL A 182 -18.22 0.23 24.14
CA VAL A 182 -17.13 0.94 23.42
C VAL A 182 -16.97 0.39 22.00
N MET A 183 -16.96 -0.93 21.86
CA MET A 183 -16.87 -1.60 20.55
C MET A 183 -18.03 -1.22 19.63
N ARG A 184 -19.25 -1.17 20.12
CA ARG A 184 -20.42 -0.71 19.36
C ARG A 184 -20.26 0.75 18.91
N SER A 185 -19.85 1.63 19.82
CA SER A 185 -19.63 3.05 19.53
C SER A 185 -18.54 3.24 18.47
N MET A 186 -17.40 2.55 18.60
CA MET A 186 -16.31 2.57 17.61
C MET A 186 -16.80 2.09 16.24
N SER A 187 -17.54 0.98 16.19
CA SER A 187 -18.10 0.45 14.94
C SER A 187 -19.02 1.45 14.26
N GLN A 188 -19.85 2.17 15.05
CA GLN A 188 -20.73 3.20 14.50
C GLN A 188 -19.97 4.42 13.97
N VAL A 189 -18.92 4.87 14.66
CA VAL A 189 -18.05 5.96 14.20
C VAL A 189 -17.33 5.58 12.91
N VAL A 190 -16.76 4.36 12.86
CA VAL A 190 -16.10 3.86 11.65
C VAL A 190 -17.08 3.73 10.49
N ALA A 191 -18.26 3.17 10.73
CA ALA A 191 -19.31 3.07 9.71
C ALA A 191 -19.72 4.44 9.16
N SER A 192 -19.94 5.43 10.07
CA SER A 192 -20.26 6.80 9.68
C SER A 192 -19.13 7.48 8.90
N SER A 193 -17.89 7.29 9.32
CA SER A 193 -16.70 7.80 8.60
C SER A 193 -16.57 7.19 7.20
N ASN A 194 -16.79 5.88 7.08
CA ASN A 194 -16.75 5.18 5.81
C ASN A 194 -17.88 5.64 4.87
N LEU A 195 -19.09 5.84 5.39
CA LEU A 195 -20.21 6.39 4.60
C LEU A 195 -19.90 7.81 4.09
N LYS A 196 -19.31 8.65 4.94
CA LYS A 196 -18.88 10.00 4.53
C LYS A 196 -17.82 9.93 3.44
N ALA A 197 -16.78 9.13 3.62
CA ALA A 197 -15.72 8.95 2.62
C ALA A 197 -16.26 8.39 1.30
N ALA A 198 -17.20 7.43 1.36
CA ALA A 198 -17.87 6.90 0.18
C ALA A 198 -18.66 7.97 -0.58
N ALA A 199 -19.44 8.79 0.14
CA ALA A 199 -20.23 9.88 -0.46
C ALA A 199 -19.32 10.98 -1.08
N GLU A 200 -18.19 11.31 -0.42
CA GLU A 200 -17.20 12.25 -0.97
C GLU A 200 -16.55 11.70 -2.25
N ASN A 201 -16.16 10.44 -2.25
CA ASN A 201 -15.59 9.77 -3.42
C ASN A 201 -16.59 9.69 -4.58
N GLU A 202 -17.85 9.36 -4.30
CA GLU A 202 -18.93 9.31 -5.29
C GLU A 202 -19.19 10.70 -5.89
N GLY A 203 -19.23 11.74 -5.05
CA GLY A 203 -19.36 13.11 -5.48
C GLY A 203 -18.20 13.57 -6.39
N GLN A 204 -16.97 13.23 -6.04
CA GLN A 204 -15.80 13.52 -6.85
C GLN A 204 -15.82 12.75 -8.19
N ALA A 205 -16.16 11.47 -8.16
CA ALA A 205 -16.28 10.65 -9.37
C ALA A 205 -17.35 11.20 -10.33
N LEU A 206 -18.50 11.63 -9.80
CA LEU A 206 -19.56 12.26 -10.59
C LEU A 206 -19.11 13.59 -11.19
N LEU A 207 -18.41 14.42 -10.43
CA LEU A 207 -17.86 15.68 -10.92
C LEU A 207 -16.88 15.43 -12.07
N ILE A 208 -15.93 14.53 -11.89
CA ILE A 208 -14.94 14.18 -12.92
C ILE A 208 -15.63 13.64 -14.18
N THR A 209 -16.58 12.75 -14.01
CA THR A 209 -17.33 12.16 -15.12
C THR A 209 -18.08 13.23 -15.92
N LYS A 210 -18.83 14.12 -15.24
CA LYS A 210 -19.56 15.22 -15.90
C LYS A 210 -18.61 16.21 -16.59
N THR A 211 -17.50 16.56 -15.94
CA THR A 211 -16.50 17.46 -16.54
C THR A 211 -15.87 16.84 -17.79
N LYS A 212 -15.50 15.57 -17.71
CA LYS A 212 -14.91 14.86 -18.85
C LYS A 212 -15.90 14.67 -20.00
N ALA A 213 -17.17 14.40 -19.70
CA ALA A 213 -18.22 14.35 -20.72
C ALA A 213 -18.38 15.70 -21.42
N ALA A 214 -18.48 16.81 -20.66
CA ALA A 214 -18.59 18.14 -21.23
C ALA A 214 -17.35 18.56 -22.06
N GLU A 215 -16.15 18.21 -21.59
CA GLU A 215 -14.91 18.42 -22.37
C GLU A 215 -14.91 17.61 -23.67
N ALA A 216 -15.35 16.36 -23.62
CA ALA A 216 -15.43 15.50 -24.80
C ALA A 216 -16.44 16.03 -25.83
N ASP A 217 -17.63 16.45 -25.38
CA ASP A 217 -18.64 17.05 -26.22
C ASP A 217 -18.15 18.37 -26.85
N GLY A 218 -17.52 19.23 -26.06
CA GLY A 218 -16.92 20.46 -26.56
C GLY A 218 -15.81 20.22 -27.59
N ASN A 219 -14.96 19.21 -27.36
CA ASN A 219 -13.92 18.83 -28.33
C ASN A 219 -14.52 18.21 -29.60
N ALA A 220 -15.56 17.40 -29.49
CA ALA A 220 -16.26 16.84 -30.64
C ALA A 220 -16.85 17.94 -31.55
N ILE A 221 -17.50 18.95 -30.96
CA ILE A 221 -18.03 20.11 -31.68
C ILE A 221 -16.90 20.89 -32.37
N LYS A 222 -15.79 21.14 -31.71
CA LYS A 222 -14.63 21.84 -32.29
C LYS A 222 -14.05 21.08 -33.48
N ILE A 223 -13.86 19.76 -33.33
CA ILE A 223 -13.32 18.89 -34.40
C ILE A 223 -14.29 18.87 -35.60
N ALA A 224 -15.61 18.75 -35.36
CA ALA A 224 -16.61 18.78 -36.42
C ALA A 224 -16.61 20.11 -37.17
N ALA A 225 -16.60 21.25 -36.44
CA ALA A 225 -16.54 22.57 -37.06
C ALA A 225 -15.25 22.81 -37.84
N GLN A 226 -14.12 22.30 -37.39
CA GLN A 226 -12.85 22.38 -38.10
C GLN A 226 -12.86 21.54 -39.35
N ALA A 227 -13.36 20.30 -39.30
CA ALA A 227 -13.49 19.42 -40.44
C ALA A 227 -14.43 20.01 -41.53
N GLU A 228 -15.56 20.64 -41.11
CA GLU A 228 -16.48 21.31 -42.00
C GLU A 228 -15.83 22.53 -42.69
N ARG A 229 -15.09 23.34 -41.95
CA ARG A 229 -14.30 24.45 -42.52
C ARG A 229 -13.28 23.98 -43.53
N GLU A 230 -12.50 22.95 -43.24
CA GLU A 230 -11.53 22.37 -44.14
C GLU A 230 -12.20 21.79 -45.41
N ALA A 231 -13.30 21.06 -45.23
CA ALA A 231 -14.08 20.54 -46.32
C ALA A 231 -14.67 21.66 -47.23
N ALA A 232 -15.14 22.76 -46.64
CA ALA A 232 -15.62 23.92 -47.39
C ALA A 232 -14.49 24.61 -48.14
N GLN A 233 -13.31 24.75 -47.54
CA GLN A 233 -12.12 25.32 -48.18
C GLN A 233 -11.65 24.46 -49.39
N LEU A 234 -11.56 23.12 -49.16
CA LEU A 234 -11.19 22.18 -50.26
C LEU A 234 -12.22 22.19 -51.40
N ARG A 235 -13.52 22.25 -51.08
CA ARG A 235 -14.58 22.40 -52.12
C ARG A 235 -14.41 23.73 -52.86
N GLY A 236 -14.13 24.83 -52.16
CA GLY A 236 -13.86 26.14 -52.79
C GLY A 236 -12.64 26.11 -53.74
N GLN A 237 -11.55 25.49 -53.29
CA GLN A 237 -10.36 25.28 -54.13
C GLN A 237 -10.66 24.39 -55.34
N GLY A 238 -11.39 23.30 -55.14
CA GLY A 238 -11.81 22.41 -56.25
C GLY A 238 -12.63 23.17 -57.30
N VAL A 239 -13.58 24.01 -56.87
CA VAL A 239 -14.37 24.86 -57.81
C VAL A 239 -13.50 25.89 -58.52
N ALA A 240 -12.53 26.49 -57.83
CA ALA A 240 -11.61 27.44 -58.42
C ALA A 240 -10.71 26.79 -59.51
N LEU A 241 -10.11 25.64 -59.18
CA LEU A 241 -9.33 24.85 -60.14
C LEU A 241 -10.16 24.39 -61.34
N PHE A 242 -11.38 23.92 -61.08
CA PHE A 242 -12.28 23.53 -62.18
C PHE A 242 -12.57 24.72 -63.10
N ARG A 243 -12.89 25.93 -62.56
CA ARG A 243 -13.10 27.12 -63.37
C ARG A 243 -11.86 27.53 -64.16
N GLU A 244 -10.67 27.41 -63.57
CA GLU A 244 -9.41 27.68 -64.24
C GLU A 244 -9.16 26.72 -65.45
N GLU A 245 -9.38 25.43 -65.23
CA GLU A 245 -9.23 24.42 -66.27
C GLU A 245 -10.29 24.60 -67.40
N VAL A 246 -11.51 24.93 -67.05
CA VAL A 246 -12.56 25.27 -68.01
C VAL A 246 -12.16 26.52 -68.83
N ALA A 247 -11.67 27.58 -68.15
CA ALA A 247 -11.20 28.80 -68.88
C ALA A 247 -10.03 28.55 -69.82
N LYS A 248 -9.05 27.71 -69.41
CA LYS A 248 -7.94 27.28 -70.31
C LYS A 248 -8.45 26.46 -71.44
N GLY A 249 -9.37 25.55 -71.26
CA GLY A 249 -10.02 24.77 -72.29
C GLY A 249 -10.74 25.66 -73.35
N MET A 250 -11.47 26.69 -72.84
CA MET A 250 -12.13 27.67 -73.69
C MET A 250 -11.13 28.51 -74.49
N GLN A 251 -10.04 28.97 -73.88
CA GLN A 251 -9.02 29.76 -74.48
C GLN A 251 -8.33 28.96 -75.64
N ASN A 252 -8.03 27.70 -75.35
CA ASN A 252 -7.44 26.83 -76.40
C ASN A 252 -8.40 26.56 -77.55
N ALA A 253 -9.66 26.24 -77.24
CA ALA A 253 -10.68 26.04 -78.28
C ALA A 253 -10.92 27.30 -79.13
N ALA A 254 -10.93 28.49 -78.51
CA ALA A 254 -11.07 29.75 -79.21
C ALA A 254 -9.87 30.04 -80.12
N ARG A 255 -8.63 29.70 -79.75
CA ARG A 255 -7.43 29.81 -80.60
C ARG A 255 -7.47 28.87 -81.75
N GLU A 256 -7.85 27.62 -81.57
CA GLU A 256 -7.98 26.65 -82.67
C GLU A 256 -9.03 27.04 -83.70
N MET A 257 -10.17 27.59 -83.26
CA MET A 257 -11.19 28.07 -84.15
C MET A 257 -10.79 29.31 -84.90
N GLN A 258 -10.09 30.26 -84.30
CA GLN A 258 -9.52 31.41 -85.01
C GLN A 258 -8.55 30.96 -86.07
N GLN A 259 -7.72 29.95 -85.83
CA GLN A 259 -6.80 29.39 -86.84
C GLN A 259 -7.53 28.67 -87.96
N ALA A 260 -8.71 28.09 -87.71
CA ALA A 260 -9.55 27.41 -88.65
C ALA A 260 -10.53 28.33 -89.38
N ASN A 261 -10.53 29.65 -89.15
CA ASN A 261 -11.43 30.63 -89.72
C ASN A 261 -12.93 30.35 -89.47
N LEU A 262 -13.23 29.72 -88.28
CA LEU A 262 -14.58 29.36 -87.86
C LEU A 262 -15.12 30.45 -86.93
N ASP A 263 -16.46 30.67 -86.94
CA ASP A 263 -17.12 31.69 -86.16
C ASP A 263 -17.21 31.27 -84.65
N THR A 264 -16.70 32.14 -83.78
CA THR A 264 -16.62 31.92 -82.35
C THR A 264 -18.03 31.77 -81.68
N SER A 265 -19.08 32.18 -82.31
CA SER A 265 -20.45 32.02 -81.89
C SER A 265 -20.85 30.54 -81.74
N MET A 266 -20.24 29.64 -82.39
CA MET A 266 -20.51 28.21 -82.39
C MET A 266 -20.06 27.56 -81.07
N ILE A 267 -18.93 28.02 -80.51
CA ILE A 267 -18.49 27.58 -79.12
C ILE A 267 -19.48 28.03 -78.06
N MET A 268 -19.86 29.28 -78.11
CA MET A 268 -20.78 29.85 -77.16
C MET A 268 -22.13 29.12 -77.21
N PHE A 269 -22.60 28.69 -78.38
CA PHE A 269 -23.79 27.86 -78.52
C PHE A 269 -23.59 26.45 -77.95
N SER A 270 -22.46 25.79 -78.20
CA SER A 270 -22.15 24.47 -77.66
C SER A 270 -22.09 24.48 -76.09
N MET A 271 -21.43 25.50 -75.56
CA MET A 271 -21.33 25.68 -74.11
C MET A 271 -22.69 25.99 -73.41
N TRP A 272 -23.50 26.79 -74.04
CA TRP A 272 -24.83 27.09 -73.59
C TRP A 272 -25.70 25.82 -73.54
N THR A 273 -25.63 25.00 -74.59
CA THR A 273 -26.32 23.72 -74.68
C THR A 273 -25.83 22.72 -73.64
N GLU A 274 -24.51 22.70 -73.36
CA GLU A 274 -23.94 21.85 -72.34
C GLU A 274 -24.30 22.35 -70.93
N ALA A 275 -24.30 23.65 -70.69
CA ALA A 275 -24.76 24.22 -69.42
C ALA A 275 -26.23 23.90 -69.14
N ILE A 276 -27.12 24.01 -70.17
CA ILE A 276 -28.53 23.61 -70.06
C ILE A 276 -28.68 22.13 -69.77
N LYS A 277 -27.90 21.27 -70.44
CA LYS A 277 -27.87 19.84 -70.20
C LYS A 277 -27.48 19.52 -68.75
N ASN A 278 -26.41 20.13 -68.24
CA ASN A 278 -25.96 19.96 -66.87
C ASN A 278 -27.00 20.49 -65.85
N PHE A 279 -27.65 21.62 -66.13
CA PHE A 279 -28.75 22.10 -65.30
C PHE A 279 -29.95 21.17 -65.29
N ALA A 280 -30.27 20.54 -66.43
CA ALA A 280 -31.35 19.58 -66.54
C ALA A 280 -31.03 18.26 -65.80
N GLU A 281 -29.78 17.85 -65.83
CA GLU A 281 -29.33 16.58 -65.21
C GLU A 281 -29.09 16.68 -63.70
N TYR A 282 -28.57 17.82 -63.23
CA TYR A 282 -28.21 18.00 -61.81
C TYR A 282 -29.03 19.06 -61.07
N GLY A 283 -29.92 19.78 -61.72
CA GLY A 283 -30.76 20.82 -61.12
C GLY A 283 -31.91 20.21 -60.31
N LYS A 284 -31.75 20.15 -59.01
CA LYS A 284 -32.82 19.67 -58.08
C LYS A 284 -34.01 20.63 -58.05
N GLY A 285 -34.93 20.43 -59.01
CA GLY A 285 -36.29 20.94 -58.88
C GLY A 285 -36.56 22.44 -59.21
N ASN A 286 -35.57 23.19 -59.67
CA ASN A 286 -35.76 24.56 -60.15
C ASN A 286 -36.00 24.55 -61.66
N VAL A 287 -37.21 24.87 -62.06
CA VAL A 287 -37.54 25.03 -63.49
C VAL A 287 -37.17 26.43 -63.95
N ILE A 288 -36.17 26.52 -64.83
CA ILE A 288 -35.73 27.78 -65.44
C ILE A 288 -36.34 27.79 -66.85
N PHE A 289 -37.23 28.70 -67.11
CA PHE A 289 -37.75 28.93 -68.46
C PHE A 289 -36.73 29.79 -69.23
N LEU A 290 -36.05 29.18 -70.14
CA LEU A 290 -35.11 29.88 -71.03
C LEU A 290 -35.75 29.96 -72.45
N ASP A 291 -35.81 31.17 -73.00
CA ASP A 291 -36.22 31.36 -74.40
C ASP A 291 -35.15 30.78 -75.30
N GLY A 292 -35.43 29.65 -75.93
CA GLY A 292 -34.55 28.90 -76.77
C GLY A 292 -34.42 29.48 -78.20
N SER A 293 -35.00 30.65 -78.43
CA SER A 293 -34.84 31.34 -79.73
C SER A 293 -33.45 32.00 -79.86
N PRO A 294 -32.88 32.13 -81.06
CA PRO A 294 -31.62 32.85 -81.29
C PRO A 294 -31.62 34.29 -80.78
N ASP A 295 -32.78 34.97 -80.79
CA ASP A 295 -32.97 36.32 -80.27
C ASP A 295 -33.01 36.35 -78.73
N GLY A 296 -33.67 35.34 -78.10
CA GLY A 296 -33.69 35.14 -76.63
C GLY A 296 -32.28 34.95 -76.02
N MET A 297 -31.46 34.17 -76.75
CA MET A 297 -30.09 33.93 -76.35
C MET A 297 -29.21 35.20 -76.39
N GLN A 298 -29.33 36.02 -77.49
CA GLN A 298 -28.65 37.31 -77.52
C GLN A 298 -29.08 38.28 -76.43
N LYS A 299 -30.33 38.24 -76.04
CA LYS A 299 -30.92 39.12 -74.99
C LYS A 299 -30.37 38.73 -73.65
N VAL A 300 -30.33 37.46 -73.29
CA VAL A 300 -29.73 36.94 -72.07
C VAL A 300 -28.25 37.22 -72.00
N MET A 301 -27.52 37.06 -73.11
CA MET A 301 -26.10 37.36 -73.19
C MET A 301 -25.81 38.85 -73.06
N LYS A 302 -26.59 39.74 -73.60
CA LYS A 302 -26.50 41.17 -73.40
C LYS A 302 -26.78 41.58 -71.97
N GLN A 303 -27.75 40.90 -71.34
CA GLN A 303 -28.02 41.12 -69.89
C GLN A 303 -26.88 40.66 -68.99
N MET A 304 -26.24 39.55 -69.27
CA MET A 304 -25.03 39.07 -68.55
C MET A 304 -23.83 40.01 -68.76
N MET A 305 -23.60 40.49 -69.97
CA MET A 305 -22.58 41.51 -70.25
C MET A 305 -22.91 42.86 -69.58
N GLY A 306 -24.17 43.21 -69.49
CA GLY A 306 -24.59 44.41 -68.75
C GLY A 306 -24.39 44.36 -67.25
N MET A 307 -24.44 43.18 -66.66
CA MET A 307 -24.14 42.97 -65.24
C MET A 307 -22.62 43.13 -64.97
N ASP A 308 -21.74 42.77 -65.93
CA ASP A 308 -20.29 42.89 -65.75
C ASP A 308 -19.86 44.38 -65.77
N THR A 309 -20.56 45.22 -66.56
CA THR A 309 -20.32 46.69 -66.57
C THR A 309 -20.81 47.36 -65.28
N LEU A 310 -21.80 46.80 -64.55
CA LEU A 310 -22.26 47.32 -63.27
C LEU A 310 -21.30 46.95 -62.13
N LEU A 311 -20.67 45.80 -62.21
CA LEU A 311 -19.67 45.37 -61.23
C LEU A 311 -18.34 46.14 -61.37
N ASP A 312 -17.98 46.57 -62.59
CA ASP A 312 -16.78 47.35 -62.86
C ASP A 312 -16.93 48.84 -62.49
N THR A 313 -18.19 49.36 -62.50
CA THR A 313 -18.50 50.72 -62.01
C THR A 313 -18.56 50.81 -60.50
N SER A 314 -18.92 49.72 -59.80
CA SER A 314 -18.91 49.71 -58.31
C SER A 314 -17.48 49.66 -57.75
N LYS A 315 -16.51 49.13 -58.50
CA LYS A 315 -15.08 49.06 -58.14
C LYS A 315 -14.28 50.33 -58.37
N LYS A 316 -14.91 51.35 -59.00
CA LYS A 316 -14.31 52.69 -59.22
C LYS A 316 -14.83 53.76 -58.25
N LEU A 317 -15.65 53.39 -57.27
CA LEU A 317 -16.26 54.31 -56.30
C LEU A 317 -15.85 54.04 -54.84
N ASP A 318 -14.96 53.08 -54.59
CA ASP A 318 -14.16 52.87 -53.39
C ASP A 318 -12.67 53.18 -53.74
#